data_6e36fb28331fe0a196bb7e45f80ef859
#
_entry.id   6e36fb28331fe0a196bb7e45f80ef859
#
_cell.length_a   1.000
_cell.length_b   1.000
_cell.length_c   1.000
_cell.angle_alpha   90.00
_cell.angle_beta   90.00
_cell.angle_gamma   90.00
#
_symmetry.space_group_name_H-M   'P 1'
#
loop_
_entity.id
_entity.type
_entity.pdbx_description
1 polymer ?
#
loop_
_entity_poly.entity_id
_entity_poly.type
_entity_poly.pdbx_seq_one_letter_code
_entity_poly.pdbx_strand_id
1 'polypeptide(L)' 'MAEKSFMTVEEVAAELRVSKSKAYQIVRELNAELRKQGYLTVTGRVSAAFFHKKVCYSE' A
#
# COMPACT_ATOMS: atom_id res chain seq x y z
N MET A 1 8.72 19.18 4.62
CA MET A 1 8.51 18.65 4.14
C MET A 1 7.44 17.81 4.26
N ALA A 2 6.63 17.73 3.67
CA ALA A 2 5.56 16.91 3.88
C ALA A 2 5.84 15.55 3.40
N GLU A 3 5.55 14.58 4.19
CA GLU A 3 5.70 13.27 3.76
C GLU A 3 4.41 12.78 3.26
N LYS A 4 4.40 11.88 2.31
CA LYS A 4 3.20 11.27 1.82
C LYS A 4 2.68 10.32 2.86
N SER A 5 1.45 10.52 3.29
CA SER A 5 0.82 9.59 4.22
C SER A 5 0.31 8.36 3.51
N PHE A 6 -0.09 8.50 2.25
CA PHE A 6 -0.64 7.39 1.48
C PHE A 6 0.10 7.21 0.17
N MET A 7 0.12 5.98 -0.31
CA MET A 7 0.71 5.66 -1.60
C MET A 7 -0.40 5.24 -2.55
N THR A 8 -0.28 5.66 -3.79
CA THR A 8 -1.24 5.25 -4.81
C THR A 8 -0.85 3.90 -5.38
N VAL A 9 -1.76 3.32 -6.17
CA VAL A 9 -1.45 2.06 -6.83
C VAL A 9 -0.24 2.20 -7.73
N GLU A 10 -0.13 3.32 -8.44
CA GLU A 10 1.01 3.55 -9.30
C GLU A 10 2.32 3.59 -8.53
N GLU A 11 2.28 4.21 -7.37
CA GLU A 11 3.48 4.29 -6.56
C GLU A 11 3.88 2.92 -6.03
N VAL A 12 2.89 2.12 -5.63
CA VAL A 12 3.16 0.77 -5.16
C VAL A 12 3.73 -0.07 -6.30
N ALA A 13 3.16 0.08 -7.49
CA ALA A 13 3.66 -0.67 -8.63
C ALA A 13 5.11 -0.34 -8.92
N ALA A 14 5.45 0.94 -8.88
CA ALA A 14 6.82 1.37 -9.13
C ALA A 14 7.77 0.87 -8.05
N GLU A 15 7.31 0.94 -6.82
CA GLU A 15 8.15 0.55 -5.71
C GLU A 15 8.47 -0.94 -5.74
N LEU A 16 7.49 -1.77 -6.04
CA LEU A 16 7.66 -3.21 -6.07
C LEU A 16 8.00 -3.74 -7.44
N ARG A 17 7.97 -2.88 -8.45
CA ARG A 17 8.24 -3.27 -9.84
C ARG A 17 7.31 -4.37 -10.31
N VAL A 18 6.04 -4.17 -10.05
CA VAL A 18 5.02 -5.11 -10.50
C VAL A 18 4.03 -4.36 -11.37
N SER A 19 3.14 -5.11 -12.01
CA SER A 19 2.12 -4.50 -12.84
C SER A 19 1.14 -3.73 -11.97
N LYS A 20 0.39 -2.82 -12.61
CA LYS A 20 -0.62 -2.07 -11.91
C LYS A 20 -1.69 -2.99 -11.33
N SER A 21 -2.05 -4.02 -12.09
CA SER A 21 -3.05 -4.98 -11.60
C SER A 21 -2.58 -5.65 -10.33
N LYS A 22 -1.34 -6.05 -10.32
CA LYS A 22 -0.78 -6.70 -9.14
C LYS A 22 -0.72 -5.72 -7.98
N ALA A 23 -0.29 -4.50 -8.25
CA ALA A 23 -0.21 -3.48 -7.21
C ALA A 23 -1.57 -3.19 -6.62
N TYR A 24 -2.59 -3.15 -7.47
CA TYR A 24 -3.94 -2.90 -7.00
C TYR A 24 -4.39 -4.00 -6.04
N GLN A 25 -4.09 -5.24 -6.38
CA GLN A 25 -4.43 -6.35 -5.49
C GLN A 25 -3.73 -6.21 -4.14
N ILE A 26 -2.45 -5.85 -4.18
CA ILE A 26 -1.68 -5.68 -2.95
C ILE A 26 -2.30 -4.60 -2.09
N VAL A 27 -2.64 -3.47 -2.71
CA VAL A 27 -3.25 -2.37 -1.97
C VAL A 27 -4.57 -2.81 -1.34
N ARG A 28 -5.37 -3.56 -2.09
CA ARG A 28 -6.63 -4.04 -1.56
C ARG A 28 -6.44 -4.95 -0.36
N GLU A 29 -5.46 -5.83 -0.43
CA GLU A 29 -5.21 -6.75 0.66
C GLU A 29 -4.72 -6.03 1.91
N LEU A 30 -3.83 -5.06 1.72
CA LEU A 30 -3.33 -4.31 2.84
C LEU A 30 -4.45 -3.49 3.49
N ASN A 31 -5.31 -2.92 2.67
CA ASN A 31 -6.43 -2.15 3.20
C ASN A 31 -7.41 -3.03 3.94
N ALA A 32 -7.62 -4.26 3.45
CA ALA A 32 -8.51 -5.18 4.15
C ALA A 32 -7.97 -5.47 5.54
N GLU A 33 -6.67 -5.62 5.65
CA GLU A 33 -6.07 -5.88 6.93
C GLU A 33 -6.21 -4.67 7.85
N LEU A 34 -5.97 -3.48 7.33
CA LEU A 34 -6.13 -2.27 8.12
C LEU A 34 -7.57 -2.11 8.60
N ARG A 35 -8.51 -2.42 7.74
CA ARG A 35 -9.90 -2.30 8.10
C ARG A 35 -10.27 -3.25 9.24
N LYS A 36 -9.69 -4.44 9.22
CA LYS A 36 -9.91 -5.38 10.28
C LYS A 36 -9.43 -4.84 11.61
N GLN A 37 -8.41 -3.99 11.58
CA GLN A 37 -7.87 -3.40 12.79
C GLN A 37 -8.58 -2.12 13.18
N GLY A 38 -9.60 -1.73 12.44
CA GLY A 38 -10.38 -0.57 12.79
C GLY A 38 -9.93 0.74 12.16
N TYR A 39 -9.03 0.68 11.21
CA TYR A 39 -8.54 1.89 10.57
C TYR A 39 -9.37 2.25 9.36
N LEU A 40 -9.40 3.53 9.06
CA LEU A 40 -10.05 4.00 7.85
C LEU A 40 -9.12 3.73 6.67
N THR A 41 -9.71 3.33 5.55
CA THR A 41 -8.94 3.09 4.35
C THR A 41 -9.54 3.85 3.19
N VAL A 42 -8.71 4.08 2.16
CA VAL A 42 -9.14 4.75 0.95
C VAL A 42 -8.92 3.81 -0.21
N THR A 43 -9.95 3.64 -1.03
CA THR A 43 -9.84 2.75 -2.18
C THR A 43 -8.75 3.24 -3.12
N GLY A 44 -7.87 2.33 -3.52
CA GLY A 44 -6.80 2.66 -4.43
C GLY A 44 -5.60 3.30 -3.78
N ARG A 45 -5.59 3.41 -2.46
CA ARG A 45 -4.47 3.99 -1.73
C ARG A 45 -4.22 3.19 -0.47
N VAL A 46 -2.99 3.21 -0.01
CA VAL A 46 -2.64 2.48 1.19
C VAL A 46 -1.71 3.34 2.02
N SER A 47 -1.79 3.18 3.34
CA SER A 47 -0.92 3.92 4.23
C SER A 47 0.53 3.58 3.90
N ALA A 48 1.34 4.61 3.66
CA ALA A 48 2.73 4.39 3.33
C ALA A 48 3.47 3.71 4.46
N ALA A 49 3.18 4.10 5.68
CA ALA A 49 3.82 3.50 6.84
C ALA A 49 3.48 2.01 6.94
N PHE A 50 2.20 1.68 6.74
CA PHE A 50 1.78 0.30 6.81
C PHE A 50 2.37 -0.52 5.67
N PHE A 51 2.40 0.09 4.48
CA PHE A 51 2.97 -0.57 3.31
C PHE A 51 4.43 -0.94 3.57
N HIS A 52 5.22 0.01 4.04
CA HIS A 52 6.63 -0.24 4.28
C HIS A 52 6.85 -1.25 5.40
N LYS A 53 5.93 -1.27 6.35
CA LYS A 53 6.04 -2.20 7.44
C LYS A 53 5.76 -3.64 6.98
N LYS A 54 4.79 -3.81 6.10
CA LYS A 54 4.39 -5.14 5.68
C LYS A 54 5.20 -5.70 4.52
N VAL A 55 5.83 -4.83 3.76
CA VAL A 55 6.60 -5.29 2.61
C VAL A 55 8.01 -5.65 3.04
N CYS A 56 8.45 -6.82 2.64
CA CYS A 56 9.79 -7.27 2.98
C CYS A 56 10.71 -6.99 1.81
N TYR A 57 11.70 -6.12 2.02
CA TYR A 57 12.60 -5.74 0.95
C TYR A 57 13.87 -6.56 0.95
N SER A 58 14.10 -7.38 1.96
CA SER A 58 15.35 -8.08 1.98
C SER A 58 15.37 -9.16 0.95
N GLU A 59 16.40 -9.36 0.58
CA GLU A 59 16.47 -10.24 -0.38
C GLU A 59 17.28 -11.20 -0.16
#